data_b05f5a15e60b2ef3da7f49cbfe116271
#
_entry.id   b05f5a15e60b2ef3da7f49cbfe116271
#
_cell.length_a   1.000
_cell.length_b   1.000
_cell.length_c   1.000
_cell.angle_alpha   90.00
_cell.angle_beta   90.00
_cell.angle_gamma   90.00
#
_symmetry.space_group_name_H-M   'P 1'
#
loop_
_entity.id
_entity.type
_entity.pdbx_description
1 polymer ?
#
loop_
_entity_poly.entity_id
_entity_poly.type
_entity_poly.pdbx_seq_one_letter_code
_entity_poly.pdbx_strand_id
1 'polypeptide(L)'
;MSFGIICYKVENGEIRYVMIQRKDSLAFMEFVRGKYNQTDINYIKQLVDYMTENEKEMLLENTFDAIWNYTWCQSSQNIFKHTKEYIESKTKFDYVINNMCFVNVIKSSKVKCNYLEQEWGFPKGRKKVRENDIDCAIREFCEETQLYKDDIQIAKEINPFQEIFFGTNNILYKHVYYIAKIVKEKSKIFLDNNCLEQVREVRDIKWLTYAEVLSHIKYHNIERIEIFKKAHTIITDSLLL
;
A
#
# COMPACT_ATOMS: atom_id res chain seq x y z
N MET A 1 -4.33 -9.03 -9.49
CA MET A 1 -4.77 -9.70 -8.27
C MET A 1 -3.63 -9.71 -7.29
N SER A 2 -3.90 -9.44 -5.99
CA SER A 2 -2.91 -9.47 -4.91
C SER A 2 -3.39 -10.39 -3.79
N PHE A 3 -2.45 -10.92 -3.02
CA PHE A 3 -2.70 -11.84 -1.91
C PHE A 3 -2.05 -11.32 -0.64
N GLY A 4 -2.76 -11.39 0.47
CA GLY A 4 -2.30 -10.85 1.74
C GLY A 4 -2.85 -11.58 2.94
N ILE A 5 -2.49 -11.09 4.13
CA ILE A 5 -2.85 -11.68 5.40
C ILE A 5 -3.47 -10.63 6.32
N ILE A 6 -4.64 -10.94 6.86
CA ILE A 6 -5.19 -10.28 8.05
C ILE A 6 -4.64 -11.04 9.26
N CYS A 7 -3.53 -10.55 9.80
CA CYS A 7 -2.87 -11.20 10.92
C CYS A 7 -3.27 -10.55 12.24
N TYR A 8 -3.55 -11.37 13.26
CA TYR A 8 -3.93 -10.92 14.58
C TYR A 8 -3.11 -11.58 15.70
N LYS A 9 -3.07 -10.90 16.83
CA LYS A 9 -2.64 -11.42 18.13
C LYS A 9 -3.66 -11.07 19.20
N VAL A 10 -3.64 -11.81 20.31
CA VAL A 10 -4.36 -11.42 21.53
C VAL A 10 -3.33 -10.92 22.53
N GLU A 11 -3.49 -9.70 23.01
CA GLU A 11 -2.59 -9.06 23.97
C GLU A 11 -3.42 -8.40 25.05
N ASN A 12 -3.20 -8.82 26.32
CA ASN A 12 -3.97 -8.33 27.47
C ASN A 12 -5.50 -8.48 27.32
N GLY A 13 -5.95 -9.57 26.67
CA GLY A 13 -7.36 -9.81 26.41
C GLY A 13 -7.97 -9.03 25.24
N GLU A 14 -7.17 -8.21 24.55
CA GLU A 14 -7.60 -7.45 23.39
C GLU A 14 -7.02 -8.02 22.09
N ILE A 15 -7.86 -8.08 21.04
CA ILE A 15 -7.42 -8.51 19.70
C ILE A 15 -6.78 -7.31 18.99
N ARG A 16 -5.55 -7.51 18.53
CA ARG A 16 -4.81 -6.52 17.73
C ARG A 16 -4.46 -7.07 16.36
N TYR A 17 -4.53 -6.21 15.36
CA TYR A 17 -4.27 -6.53 13.96
C TYR A 17 -3.05 -5.79 13.47
N VAL A 18 -2.19 -6.44 12.67
CA VAL A 18 -1.09 -5.73 12.03
C VAL A 18 -1.57 -5.00 10.78
N MET A 19 -1.21 -3.73 10.67
CA MET A 19 -1.34 -2.93 9.46
C MET A 19 -0.03 -2.28 9.10
N ILE A 20 0.16 -2.05 7.82
CA ILE A 20 1.27 -1.29 7.26
C ILE A 20 0.76 0.03 6.68
N GLN A 21 1.54 1.09 6.82
CA GLN A 21 1.36 2.32 6.06
C GLN A 21 2.23 2.27 4.82
N ARG A 22 1.66 2.59 3.67
CA ARG A 22 2.44 2.69 2.43
C ARG A 22 3.53 3.75 2.55
N LYS A 23 4.67 3.51 1.90
CA LYS A 23 5.73 4.53 1.79
C LYS A 23 5.23 5.75 1.05
N ASP A 24 4.62 5.54 -0.10
CA ASP A 24 4.09 6.57 -0.98
C ASP A 24 2.62 6.31 -1.27
N SER A 25 1.82 7.37 -1.46
CA SER A 25 0.40 7.24 -1.80
C SER A 25 0.22 6.55 -3.15
N LEU A 26 -0.93 5.89 -3.33
CA LEU A 26 -1.27 5.26 -4.60
C LEU A 26 -1.29 6.28 -5.73
N ALA A 27 -1.77 7.50 -5.47
CA ALA A 27 -1.85 8.57 -6.44
C ALA A 27 -0.46 9.07 -6.88
N PHE A 28 0.46 9.26 -5.92
CA PHE A 28 1.84 9.62 -6.22
C PHE A 28 2.53 8.53 -7.05
N MET A 29 2.40 7.27 -6.64
CA MET A 29 2.97 6.14 -7.37
C MET A 29 2.42 6.02 -8.79
N GLU A 30 1.12 6.26 -8.99
CA GLU A 30 0.49 6.24 -10.30
C GLU A 30 1.00 7.38 -11.19
N PHE A 31 1.17 8.57 -10.60
CA PHE A 31 1.71 9.73 -11.29
C PHE A 31 3.18 9.51 -11.69
N VAL A 32 4.05 9.15 -10.76
CA VAL A 32 5.48 8.93 -11.03
C VAL A 32 5.69 7.83 -12.09
N ARG A 33 4.88 6.78 -12.07
CA ARG A 33 4.93 5.67 -13.04
C ARG A 33 4.25 5.97 -14.38
N GLY A 34 3.75 7.20 -14.58
CA GLY A 34 3.11 7.60 -15.84
C GLY A 34 1.86 6.78 -16.19
N LYS A 35 1.13 6.27 -15.19
CA LYS A 35 -0.07 5.43 -15.40
C LYS A 35 -1.33 6.27 -15.65
N TYR A 36 -1.19 7.30 -16.44
CA TYR A 36 -2.26 8.22 -16.85
C TYR A 36 -2.12 8.61 -18.32
N ASN A 37 -3.18 9.14 -18.91
CA ASN A 37 -3.10 9.83 -20.16
C ASN A 37 -2.65 11.28 -19.91
N GLN A 38 -1.54 11.68 -20.51
CA GLN A 38 -0.94 13.01 -20.31
C GLN A 38 -1.81 14.18 -20.76
N THR A 39 -2.85 13.94 -21.59
CA THR A 39 -3.83 14.94 -22.02
C THR A 39 -5.09 14.97 -21.16
N ASP A 40 -5.27 14.01 -20.23
CA ASP A 40 -6.41 13.98 -19.30
C ASP A 40 -6.12 14.86 -18.07
N ILE A 41 -6.37 16.14 -18.23
CA ILE A 41 -6.16 17.15 -17.20
C ILE A 41 -6.98 16.87 -15.94
N ASN A 42 -8.19 16.34 -16.09
CA ASN A 42 -9.07 16.11 -14.97
C ASN A 42 -8.54 14.95 -14.11
N TYR A 43 -8.08 13.87 -14.74
CA TYR A 43 -7.48 12.77 -14.01
C TYR A 43 -6.16 13.15 -13.34
N ILE A 44 -5.32 13.94 -14.02
CA ILE A 44 -4.07 14.45 -13.42
C ILE A 44 -4.36 15.31 -12.17
N LYS A 45 -5.35 16.21 -12.23
CA LYS A 45 -5.80 16.98 -11.06
C LYS A 45 -6.30 16.08 -9.94
N GLN A 46 -7.06 15.05 -10.27
CA GLN A 46 -7.55 14.08 -9.29
C GLN A 46 -6.39 13.35 -8.60
N LEU A 47 -5.36 12.92 -9.34
CA LEU A 47 -4.16 12.32 -8.75
C LEU A 47 -3.48 13.31 -7.79
N VAL A 48 -3.29 14.57 -8.20
CA VAL A 48 -2.68 15.61 -7.34
C VAL A 48 -3.53 15.85 -6.08
N ASP A 49 -4.85 15.84 -6.18
CA ASP A 49 -5.76 16.01 -5.04
C ASP A 49 -5.66 14.85 -4.03
N TYR A 50 -5.20 13.68 -4.46
CA TYR A 50 -5.08 12.48 -3.63
C TYR A 50 -3.67 12.24 -3.09
N MET A 51 -2.71 13.11 -3.43
CA MET A 51 -1.36 13.11 -2.87
C MET A 51 -1.32 13.85 -1.53
N THR A 52 -0.36 13.48 -0.70
CA THR A 52 -0.01 14.25 0.50
C THR A 52 0.70 15.55 0.15
N GLU A 53 0.76 16.51 1.08
CA GLU A 53 1.48 17.77 0.84
C GLU A 53 2.97 17.55 0.56
N ASN A 54 3.63 16.67 1.33
CA ASN A 54 5.04 16.34 1.10
C ASN A 54 5.30 15.76 -0.31
N GLU A 55 4.36 14.95 -0.82
CA GLU A 55 4.47 14.40 -2.18
C GLU A 55 4.30 15.48 -3.24
N LYS A 56 3.40 16.45 -3.02
CA LYS A 56 3.22 17.61 -3.90
C LYS A 56 4.45 18.52 -3.91
N GLU A 57 5.02 18.77 -2.73
CA GLU A 57 6.28 19.54 -2.61
C GLU A 57 7.42 18.81 -3.32
N MET A 58 7.51 17.49 -3.17
CA MET A 58 8.51 16.68 -3.86
C MET A 58 8.40 16.83 -5.40
N LEU A 59 7.19 16.87 -5.96
CA LEU A 59 6.97 17.07 -7.39
C LEU A 59 7.38 18.47 -7.87
N LEU A 60 7.31 19.49 -7.00
CA LEU A 60 7.68 20.87 -7.35
C LEU A 60 9.19 21.13 -7.24
N GLU A 61 9.84 20.51 -6.29
CA GLU A 61 11.22 20.85 -5.90
C GLU A 61 12.27 19.94 -6.53
N ASN A 62 11.84 18.79 -7.09
CA ASN A 62 12.78 17.78 -7.56
C ASN A 62 12.63 17.48 -9.05
N THR A 63 13.72 17.05 -9.65
CA THR A 63 13.73 16.50 -11.01
C THR A 63 13.07 15.12 -11.04
N PHE A 64 12.55 14.70 -12.20
CA PHE A 64 12.01 13.34 -12.36
C PHE A 64 13.00 12.26 -11.93
N ASP A 65 14.28 12.43 -12.25
CA ASP A 65 15.33 11.47 -11.92
C ASP A 65 15.52 11.33 -10.41
N ALA A 66 15.45 12.43 -9.66
CA ALA A 66 15.53 12.41 -8.20
C ALA A 66 14.31 11.71 -7.59
N ILE A 67 13.10 12.03 -8.09
CA ILE A 67 11.84 11.41 -7.65
C ILE A 67 11.86 9.90 -7.96
N TRP A 68 12.27 9.51 -9.15
CA TRP A 68 12.36 8.11 -9.54
C TRP A 68 13.33 7.32 -8.65
N ASN A 69 14.52 7.89 -8.40
CA ASN A 69 15.50 7.27 -7.51
C ASN A 69 14.99 7.13 -6.07
N TYR A 70 14.30 8.15 -5.55
CA TYR A 70 13.62 8.10 -4.24
C TYR A 70 12.59 6.97 -4.19
N THR A 71 11.71 6.91 -5.18
CA THR A 71 10.61 5.94 -5.26
C THR A 71 11.14 4.49 -5.24
N TRP A 72 12.22 4.24 -5.99
CA TRP A 72 12.79 2.91 -6.12
C TRP A 72 13.97 2.63 -5.18
N CYS A 73 14.27 3.53 -4.23
CA CYS A 73 15.38 3.43 -3.28
C CYS A 73 16.71 3.12 -3.98
N GLN A 74 16.99 3.83 -5.08
CA GLN A 74 18.20 3.61 -5.85
C GLN A 74 19.30 4.57 -5.42
N SER A 75 20.45 4.04 -5.02
CA SER A 75 21.67 4.81 -5.04
C SER A 75 21.97 5.22 -6.49
N SER A 76 22.57 6.39 -6.66
CA SER A 76 22.83 7.11 -7.94
C SER A 76 23.45 6.34 -9.12
N GLN A 77 23.53 5.03 -9.06
CA GLN A 77 23.97 4.15 -10.15
C GLN A 77 22.77 3.68 -10.97
N ASN A 78 22.57 4.33 -12.02
CA ASN A 78 21.77 4.32 -13.25
C ASN A 78 21.19 3.00 -13.81
N ILE A 79 20.93 1.95 -13.03
CA ILE A 79 20.55 0.62 -13.56
C ILE A 79 19.17 0.64 -14.25
N PHE A 80 18.25 1.54 -13.88
CA PHE A 80 16.88 1.57 -14.42
C PHE A 80 16.55 2.75 -15.35
N LYS A 81 17.49 3.69 -15.58
CA LYS A 81 17.27 4.84 -16.49
C LYS A 81 17.09 4.46 -17.96
N HIS A 82 17.26 3.19 -18.29
CA HIS A 82 17.10 2.67 -19.65
C HIS A 82 15.91 1.71 -19.78
N THR A 83 15.13 1.50 -18.72
CA THR A 83 13.92 0.69 -18.83
C THR A 83 12.85 1.43 -19.62
N LYS A 84 12.04 0.67 -20.37
CA LYS A 84 10.90 1.22 -21.10
C LYS A 84 9.97 2.01 -20.18
N GLU A 85 9.69 1.50 -18.98
CA GLU A 85 8.83 2.17 -18.00
C GLU A 85 9.41 3.53 -17.57
N TYR A 86 10.69 3.61 -17.29
CA TYR A 86 11.34 4.88 -16.94
C TYR A 86 11.21 5.92 -18.05
N ILE A 87 11.53 5.53 -19.31
CA ILE A 87 11.50 6.45 -20.45
C ILE A 87 10.07 6.98 -20.70
N GLU A 88 9.08 6.07 -20.71
CA GLU A 88 7.68 6.45 -20.90
C GLU A 88 7.16 7.35 -19.76
N SER A 89 7.51 7.01 -18.52
CA SER A 89 7.11 7.81 -17.35
C SER A 89 7.74 9.18 -17.36
N LYS A 90 9.03 9.28 -17.66
CA LYS A 90 9.75 10.57 -17.78
C LYS A 90 9.15 11.46 -18.87
N THR A 91 8.88 10.89 -20.04
CA THR A 91 8.27 11.63 -21.16
C THR A 91 6.93 12.24 -20.76
N LYS A 92 6.08 11.47 -20.08
CA LYS A 92 4.77 11.94 -19.60
C LYS A 92 4.90 13.00 -18.49
N PHE A 93 5.82 12.78 -17.56
CA PHE A 93 6.12 13.72 -16.49
C PHE A 93 6.57 15.07 -17.07
N ASP A 94 7.59 15.05 -17.94
CA ASP A 94 8.13 16.26 -18.58
C ASP A 94 7.05 17.00 -19.40
N TYR A 95 6.17 16.26 -20.09
CA TYR A 95 5.04 16.85 -20.79
C TYR A 95 4.09 17.60 -19.85
N VAL A 96 3.70 16.97 -18.74
CA VAL A 96 2.76 17.57 -17.77
C VAL A 96 3.37 18.82 -17.11
N ILE A 97 4.63 18.72 -16.67
CA ILE A 97 5.32 19.83 -16.01
C ILE A 97 5.45 21.04 -16.94
N ASN A 98 5.80 20.81 -18.22
CA ASN A 98 6.08 21.88 -19.16
C ASN A 98 4.82 22.49 -19.80
N ASN A 99 3.72 21.73 -19.95
CA ASN A 99 2.57 22.16 -20.76
C ASN A 99 1.31 22.49 -19.96
N MET A 100 1.22 22.09 -18.67
CA MET A 100 -0.02 22.22 -17.90
C MET A 100 -0.04 23.36 -16.87
N CYS A 101 0.98 24.22 -16.82
CA CYS A 101 1.09 25.12 -15.67
C CYS A 101 0.98 24.36 -14.34
N PHE A 102 1.68 23.21 -14.24
CA PHE A 102 1.52 22.21 -13.20
C PHE A 102 1.66 22.77 -11.78
N VAL A 103 2.52 23.80 -11.60
CA VAL A 103 2.65 24.56 -10.36
C VAL A 103 1.28 25.11 -9.89
N ASN A 104 0.47 25.63 -10.83
CA ASN A 104 -0.86 26.14 -10.48
C ASN A 104 -1.83 25.02 -10.14
N VAL A 105 -1.71 23.86 -10.79
CA VAL A 105 -2.51 22.68 -10.46
C VAL A 105 -2.23 22.25 -9.02
N ILE A 106 -0.96 22.12 -8.63
CA ILE A 106 -0.58 21.77 -7.26
C ILE A 106 -1.04 22.85 -6.27
N LYS A 107 -0.75 24.12 -6.50
CA LYS A 107 -1.15 25.22 -5.61
C LYS A 107 -2.65 25.37 -5.43
N SER A 108 -3.44 25.02 -6.43
CA SER A 108 -4.91 25.04 -6.35
C SER A 108 -5.51 23.76 -5.75
N SER A 109 -4.72 22.71 -5.64
CA SER A 109 -5.15 21.45 -5.05
C SER A 109 -5.36 21.63 -3.56
N LYS A 110 -6.56 21.27 -3.08
CA LYS A 110 -6.85 21.24 -1.65
C LYS A 110 -6.57 19.83 -1.15
N VAL A 111 -5.74 19.71 -0.11
CA VAL A 111 -5.58 18.43 0.60
C VAL A 111 -6.92 18.06 1.18
N LYS A 112 -7.47 16.94 0.78
CA LYS A 112 -8.65 16.38 1.43
C LYS A 112 -8.23 15.79 2.79
N CYS A 113 -9.01 15.99 3.81
CA CYS A 113 -8.70 15.50 5.18
C CYS A 113 -8.24 14.04 5.24
N ASN A 114 -8.69 13.20 4.27
CA ASN A 114 -8.35 11.78 4.19
C ASN A 114 -7.00 11.47 3.52
N TYR A 115 -6.26 12.48 3.06
CA TYR A 115 -4.97 12.36 2.37
C TYR A 115 -3.86 13.14 3.07
N LEU A 116 -4.01 13.39 4.37
CA LEU A 116 -2.95 13.97 5.20
C LEU A 116 -1.76 13.02 5.34
N GLU A 117 -2.00 11.73 5.21
CA GLU A 117 -1.00 10.68 5.24
C GLU A 117 -1.31 9.59 4.19
N GLN A 118 -0.30 8.77 3.89
CA GLN A 118 -0.42 7.64 2.97
C GLN A 118 -1.38 6.58 3.52
N GLU A 119 -1.87 5.74 2.61
CA GLU A 119 -2.86 4.72 2.93
C GLU A 119 -2.30 3.64 3.85
N TRP A 120 -3.13 3.25 4.83
CA TRP A 120 -2.94 2.06 5.64
C TRP A 120 -3.67 0.86 5.03
N GLY A 121 -3.09 -0.32 5.20
CA GLY A 121 -3.69 -1.56 4.71
C GLY A 121 -3.09 -2.80 5.35
N PHE A 122 -3.71 -3.95 5.06
CA PHE A 122 -3.15 -5.24 5.45
C PHE A 122 -1.99 -5.60 4.52
N PRO A 123 -0.92 -6.23 5.04
CA PRO A 123 0.21 -6.70 4.24
C PRO A 123 -0.24 -7.56 3.07
N LYS A 124 0.17 -7.22 1.84
CA LYS A 124 -0.22 -7.92 0.61
C LYS A 124 0.61 -7.52 -0.59
N GLY A 125 0.74 -8.42 -1.54
CA GLY A 125 1.34 -8.08 -2.81
C GLY A 125 0.99 -9.03 -3.95
N ARG A 126 1.74 -8.96 -5.05
CA ARG A 126 1.48 -9.69 -6.28
C ARG A 126 2.28 -10.98 -6.35
N LYS A 127 1.69 -12.00 -6.97
CA LYS A 127 2.36 -13.27 -7.20
C LYS A 127 3.59 -13.11 -8.09
N LYS A 128 4.65 -13.80 -7.70
CA LYS A 128 5.79 -14.10 -8.57
C LYS A 128 5.42 -15.26 -9.52
N VAL A 129 6.20 -15.43 -10.58
CA VAL A 129 5.98 -16.52 -11.54
C VAL A 129 6.07 -17.87 -10.82
N ARG A 130 5.09 -18.73 -11.04
CA ARG A 130 4.97 -20.08 -10.44
C ARG A 130 4.72 -20.12 -8.92
N GLU A 131 4.40 -19.00 -8.30
CA GLU A 131 4.04 -18.94 -6.88
C GLU A 131 2.55 -19.30 -6.70
N ASN A 132 2.17 -20.04 -5.66
CA ASN A 132 0.76 -20.22 -5.32
C ASN A 132 0.21 -19.05 -4.49
N ASP A 133 -1.11 -19.00 -4.27
CA ASP A 133 -1.78 -17.86 -3.66
C ASP A 133 -1.37 -17.65 -2.21
N ILE A 134 -1.31 -18.73 -1.44
CA ILE A 134 -0.99 -18.67 0.00
C ILE A 134 0.50 -18.39 0.24
N ASP A 135 1.40 -18.95 -0.59
CA ASP A 135 2.83 -18.65 -0.49
C ASP A 135 3.12 -17.20 -0.83
N CYS A 136 2.41 -16.63 -1.82
CA CYS A 136 2.46 -15.21 -2.11
C CYS A 136 2.04 -14.37 -0.89
N ALA A 137 0.90 -14.69 -0.28
CA ALA A 137 0.40 -13.97 0.89
C ALA A 137 1.40 -14.01 2.06
N ILE A 138 1.99 -15.20 2.32
CA ILE A 138 2.98 -15.39 3.40
C ILE A 138 4.28 -14.61 3.08
N ARG A 139 4.80 -14.70 1.85
CA ARG A 139 6.01 -13.99 1.45
C ARG A 139 5.85 -12.48 1.59
N GLU A 140 4.78 -11.90 1.02
CA GLU A 140 4.50 -10.46 1.11
C GLU A 140 4.31 -10.02 2.58
N PHE A 141 3.61 -10.84 3.38
CA PHE A 141 3.48 -10.59 4.80
C PHE A 141 4.84 -10.52 5.51
N CYS A 142 5.74 -11.49 5.25
CA CYS A 142 7.06 -11.51 5.85
C CYS A 142 7.94 -10.34 5.36
N GLU A 143 7.91 -10.02 4.06
CA GLU A 143 8.65 -8.91 3.47
C GLU A 143 8.21 -7.55 4.08
N GLU A 144 6.90 -7.33 4.25
CA GLU A 144 6.37 -6.07 4.76
C GLU A 144 6.40 -5.93 6.29
N THR A 145 6.42 -7.04 7.05
CA THR A 145 6.34 -7.00 8.54
C THR A 145 7.61 -7.37 9.26
N GLN A 146 8.57 -8.00 8.58
CA GLN A 146 9.77 -8.63 9.13
C GLN A 146 9.47 -9.76 10.14
N LEU A 147 8.24 -10.29 10.11
CA LEU A 147 7.90 -11.54 10.80
C LEU A 147 8.25 -12.74 9.91
N TYR A 148 8.53 -13.88 10.54
CA TYR A 148 8.84 -15.11 9.83
C TYR A 148 7.56 -15.96 9.63
N LYS A 149 7.57 -16.81 8.62
CA LYS A 149 6.50 -17.78 8.36
C LYS A 149 6.12 -18.60 9.60
N ASP A 150 7.11 -18.98 10.40
CA ASP A 150 6.91 -19.79 11.62
C ASP A 150 6.39 -18.97 12.82
N ASP A 151 6.25 -17.65 12.68
CA ASP A 151 5.64 -16.79 13.70
C ASP A 151 4.13 -16.77 13.61
N ILE A 152 3.57 -17.24 12.47
CA ILE A 152 2.14 -17.18 12.18
C ILE A 152 1.56 -18.57 11.92
N GLN A 153 0.30 -18.73 12.26
CA GLN A 153 -0.52 -19.88 11.90
C GLN A 153 -1.69 -19.41 11.03
N ILE A 154 -1.75 -19.90 9.80
CA ILE A 154 -2.87 -19.64 8.89
C ILE A 154 -4.08 -20.46 9.33
N ALA A 155 -5.25 -19.83 9.41
CA ALA A 155 -6.54 -20.46 9.65
C ALA A 155 -7.04 -21.13 8.36
N LYS A 156 -6.64 -22.39 8.13
CA LYS A 156 -6.93 -23.12 6.88
C LYS A 156 -8.40 -23.47 6.71
N GLU A 157 -9.13 -23.54 7.82
CA GLU A 157 -10.58 -23.83 7.89
C GLU A 157 -11.43 -22.63 7.47
N ILE A 158 -10.85 -21.44 7.39
CA ILE A 158 -11.53 -20.21 7.00
C ILE A 158 -11.23 -19.92 5.53
N ASN A 159 -12.28 -19.81 4.71
CA ASN A 159 -12.12 -19.39 3.32
C ASN A 159 -11.56 -17.96 3.25
N PRO A 160 -10.61 -17.70 2.33
CA PRO A 160 -10.03 -16.37 2.18
C PRO A 160 -11.09 -15.35 1.74
N PHE A 161 -10.95 -14.14 2.27
CA PHE A 161 -11.82 -13.01 1.92
C PHE A 161 -11.39 -12.38 0.61
N GLN A 162 -12.36 -11.88 -0.16
CA GLN A 162 -12.11 -11.25 -1.46
C GLN A 162 -12.59 -9.80 -1.42
N GLU A 163 -11.67 -8.86 -1.55
CA GLU A 163 -11.91 -7.45 -1.78
C GLU A 163 -11.90 -7.19 -3.30
N ILE A 164 -13.02 -6.77 -3.87
CA ILE A 164 -13.16 -6.50 -5.31
C ILE A 164 -13.70 -5.09 -5.47
N PHE A 165 -12.92 -4.21 -6.11
CA PHE A 165 -13.28 -2.80 -6.28
C PHE A 165 -12.68 -2.21 -7.56
N PHE A 166 -13.28 -1.12 -8.04
CA PHE A 166 -12.68 -0.31 -9.10
C PHE A 166 -11.76 0.75 -8.49
N GLY A 167 -10.52 0.81 -8.98
CA GLY A 167 -9.61 1.90 -8.65
C GLY A 167 -10.05 3.22 -9.29
N THR A 168 -9.41 4.32 -8.89
CA THR A 168 -9.61 5.65 -9.50
C THR A 168 -9.31 5.69 -10.99
N ASN A 169 -8.51 4.75 -11.48
CA ASN A 169 -8.16 4.54 -12.90
C ASN A 169 -9.14 3.64 -13.65
N ASN A 170 -10.31 3.34 -13.09
CA ASN A 170 -11.33 2.44 -13.63
C ASN A 170 -10.84 1.00 -13.89
N ILE A 171 -9.76 0.57 -13.26
CA ILE A 171 -9.27 -0.80 -13.32
C ILE A 171 -9.89 -1.60 -12.18
N LEU A 172 -10.41 -2.79 -12.50
CA LEU A 172 -10.92 -3.72 -11.50
C LEU A 172 -9.76 -4.39 -10.76
N TYR A 173 -9.72 -4.18 -9.44
CA TYR A 173 -8.76 -4.80 -8.55
C TYR A 173 -9.42 -5.92 -7.74
N LYS A 174 -8.64 -6.98 -7.49
CA LYS A 174 -9.03 -8.07 -6.60
C LYS A 174 -7.89 -8.34 -5.62
N HIS A 175 -8.19 -8.22 -4.33
CA HIS A 175 -7.30 -8.64 -3.26
C HIS A 175 -7.91 -9.84 -2.53
N VAL A 176 -7.08 -10.79 -2.16
CA VAL A 176 -7.46 -12.01 -1.43
C VAL A 176 -6.72 -12.04 -0.12
N TYR A 177 -7.43 -12.14 1.00
CA TYR A 177 -6.85 -12.12 2.33
C TYR A 177 -7.10 -13.42 3.08
N TYR A 178 -6.04 -14.03 3.58
CA TYR A 178 -6.08 -15.13 4.52
C TYR A 178 -6.06 -14.61 5.95
N ILE A 179 -6.65 -15.34 6.90
CA ILE A 179 -6.52 -15.04 8.33
C ILE A 179 -5.33 -15.79 8.89
N ALA A 180 -4.52 -15.12 9.72
CA ALA A 180 -3.45 -15.74 10.48
C ALA A 180 -3.41 -15.23 11.92
N LYS A 181 -3.02 -16.12 12.84
CA LYS A 181 -2.76 -15.80 14.26
C LYS A 181 -1.26 -15.80 14.50
N ILE A 182 -0.76 -14.87 15.29
CA ILE A 182 0.59 -14.95 15.87
C ILE A 182 0.65 -16.09 16.87
N VAL A 183 1.63 -16.96 16.72
CA VAL A 183 1.82 -18.15 17.60
C VAL A 183 3.06 -18.03 18.48
N LYS A 184 4.02 -17.15 18.15
CA LYS A 184 5.19 -16.90 18.99
C LYS A 184 5.04 -15.56 19.72
N GLU A 185 4.95 -15.58 21.03
CA GLU A 185 4.76 -14.40 21.88
C GLU A 185 5.84 -13.33 21.73
N LYS A 186 7.07 -13.71 21.39
CA LYS A 186 8.22 -12.80 21.25
C LYS A 186 8.37 -12.19 19.87
N SER A 187 7.51 -12.53 18.92
CA SER A 187 7.56 -11.99 17.56
C SER A 187 7.27 -10.49 17.55
N LYS A 188 8.18 -9.71 16.97
CA LYS A 188 8.07 -8.26 16.89
C LYS A 188 8.05 -7.82 15.44
N ILE A 189 7.12 -6.93 15.12
CA ILE A 189 7.13 -6.16 13.89
C ILE A 189 8.11 -5.00 14.02
N PHE A 190 8.85 -4.69 12.97
CA PHE A 190 9.77 -3.55 12.96
C PHE A 190 10.06 -3.09 11.53
N LEU A 191 10.58 -1.88 11.40
CA LEU A 191 11.09 -1.36 10.13
C LEU A 191 12.59 -1.68 10.05
N ASP A 192 12.98 -2.43 9.02
CA ASP A 192 14.38 -2.77 8.74
C ASP A 192 14.88 -1.95 7.54
N ASN A 193 15.72 -0.98 7.80
CA ASN A 193 16.33 -0.15 6.76
C ASN A 193 17.27 -0.93 5.81
N ASN A 194 17.63 -2.17 6.14
CA ASN A 194 18.44 -3.02 5.28
C ASN A 194 17.57 -3.93 4.38
N CYS A 195 16.27 -4.06 4.67
CA CYS A 195 15.33 -4.80 3.84
C CYS A 195 14.80 -3.90 2.73
N LEU A 196 15.38 -3.99 1.52
CA LEU A 196 15.01 -3.13 0.39
C LEU A 196 13.55 -3.27 -0.02
N GLU A 197 12.97 -4.45 0.09
CA GLU A 197 11.56 -4.72 -0.20
C GLU A 197 10.68 -3.89 0.74
N GLN A 198 10.93 -3.95 2.05
CA GLN A 198 10.18 -3.18 3.04
C GLN A 198 10.39 -1.67 2.89
N VAL A 199 11.64 -1.22 2.73
CA VAL A 199 11.99 0.21 2.57
C VAL A 199 11.30 0.85 1.37
N ARG A 200 11.04 0.08 0.30
CA ARG A 200 10.34 0.57 -0.91
C ARG A 200 8.84 0.70 -0.72
N GLU A 201 8.23 -0.08 0.15
CA GLU A 201 6.78 -0.23 0.19
C GLU A 201 6.16 0.24 1.50
N VAL A 202 6.92 0.19 2.62
CA VAL A 202 6.40 0.41 3.97
C VAL A 202 7.04 1.63 4.61
N ARG A 203 6.20 2.55 5.09
CA ARG A 203 6.57 3.74 5.86
C ARG A 203 6.49 3.49 7.35
N ASP A 204 5.42 2.82 7.79
CA ASP A 204 5.16 2.53 9.20
C ASP A 204 4.41 1.19 9.32
N ILE A 205 4.50 0.58 10.50
CA ILE A 205 3.85 -0.69 10.81
C ILE A 205 3.37 -0.70 12.25
N LYS A 206 2.12 -1.08 12.48
CA LYS A 206 1.50 -1.04 13.82
C LYS A 206 0.63 -2.25 14.09
N TRP A 207 0.57 -2.59 15.39
CA TRP A 207 -0.49 -3.40 15.95
C TRP A 207 -1.63 -2.49 16.40
N LEU A 208 -2.80 -2.64 15.79
CA LEU A 208 -3.95 -1.78 15.99
C LEU A 208 -5.14 -2.59 16.53
N THR A 209 -5.92 -1.98 17.40
CA THR A 209 -7.20 -2.50 17.86
C THR A 209 -8.24 -2.47 16.73
N TYR A 210 -9.38 -3.12 16.91
CA TYR A 210 -10.47 -3.10 15.93
C TYR A 210 -10.89 -1.67 15.55
N ALA A 211 -11.08 -0.80 16.55
CA ALA A 211 -11.49 0.59 16.32
C ALA A 211 -10.42 1.39 15.57
N GLU A 212 -9.15 1.22 15.93
CA GLU A 212 -8.03 1.88 15.26
C GLU A 212 -7.89 1.41 13.81
N VAL A 213 -8.05 0.11 13.51
CA VAL A 213 -8.04 -0.38 12.13
C VAL A 213 -9.12 0.31 11.29
N LEU A 214 -10.36 0.40 11.81
CA LEU A 214 -11.45 1.07 11.11
C LEU A 214 -11.19 2.56 10.88
N SER A 215 -10.50 3.23 11.81
CA SER A 215 -10.15 4.66 11.65
C SER A 215 -9.02 4.88 10.64
N HIS A 216 -8.11 3.91 10.44
CA HIS A 216 -7.00 3.99 9.50
C HIS A 216 -7.40 3.60 8.07
N ILE A 217 -8.44 2.77 7.89
CA ILE A 217 -8.95 2.47 6.55
C ILE A 217 -9.70 3.69 6.03
N LYS A 218 -9.32 4.18 4.85
CA LYS A 218 -10.03 5.31 4.21
C LYS A 218 -11.51 4.97 4.05
N TYR A 219 -12.38 5.91 4.40
CA TYR A 219 -13.84 5.69 4.46
C TYR A 219 -14.47 5.23 3.14
N HIS A 220 -13.86 5.54 2.01
CA HIS A 220 -14.33 5.13 0.69
C HIS A 220 -13.93 3.69 0.31
N ASN A 221 -13.05 3.04 1.08
CA ASN A 221 -12.69 1.63 0.89
C ASN A 221 -13.72 0.72 1.59
N ILE A 222 -14.97 0.82 1.16
CA ILE A 222 -16.12 0.14 1.80
C ILE A 222 -15.91 -1.37 1.80
N GLU A 223 -15.44 -1.94 0.70
CA GLU A 223 -15.21 -3.38 0.57
C GLU A 223 -14.19 -3.88 1.60
N ARG A 224 -13.13 -3.12 1.84
CA ARG A 224 -12.10 -3.46 2.85
C ARG A 224 -12.67 -3.38 4.26
N ILE A 225 -13.46 -2.36 4.56
CA ILE A 225 -14.13 -2.21 5.85
C ILE A 225 -15.04 -3.41 6.12
N GLU A 226 -15.85 -3.81 5.14
CA GLU A 226 -16.78 -4.94 5.26
C GLU A 226 -16.05 -6.29 5.44
N ILE A 227 -14.97 -6.51 4.70
CA ILE A 227 -14.15 -7.71 4.86
C ILE A 227 -13.52 -7.75 6.25
N PHE A 228 -12.98 -6.63 6.72
CA PHE A 228 -12.37 -6.58 8.05
C PHE A 228 -13.38 -6.84 9.16
N LYS A 229 -14.59 -6.25 9.08
CA LYS A 229 -15.67 -6.54 10.05
C LYS A 229 -16.02 -8.03 10.09
N LYS A 230 -16.19 -8.66 8.92
CA LYS A 230 -16.46 -10.11 8.81
C LYS A 230 -15.31 -10.94 9.41
N ALA A 231 -14.06 -10.60 9.09
CA ALA A 231 -12.90 -11.27 9.64
C ALA A 231 -12.84 -11.15 11.17
N HIS A 232 -13.09 -9.94 11.70
CA HIS A 232 -13.13 -9.70 13.14
C HIS A 232 -14.20 -10.55 13.85
N THR A 233 -15.42 -10.61 13.30
CA THR A 233 -16.50 -11.44 13.86
C THR A 233 -16.07 -12.92 13.94
N ILE A 234 -15.55 -13.49 12.85
CA ILE A 234 -15.11 -14.90 12.82
C ILE A 234 -13.97 -15.15 13.82
N ILE A 235 -13.00 -14.22 13.92
CA ILE A 235 -11.89 -14.33 14.87
C ILE A 235 -12.42 -14.30 16.31
N THR A 236 -13.33 -13.38 16.62
CA THR A 236 -13.91 -13.24 17.96
C THR A 236 -14.69 -14.49 18.35
N ASP A 237 -15.54 -14.99 17.45
CA ASP A 237 -16.34 -16.20 17.69
C ASP A 237 -15.42 -17.43 17.94
N SER A 238 -14.30 -17.53 17.19
CA SER A 238 -13.33 -18.62 17.36
C SER A 238 -12.54 -18.56 18.68
N LEU A 239 -12.48 -17.42 19.34
CA LEU A 239 -11.81 -17.22 20.63
C LEU A 239 -12.76 -17.46 21.83
N LEU A 240 -14.06 -17.50 21.59
CA LEU A 240 -15.09 -17.78 22.61
C LEU A 240 -15.38 -19.31 22.76
N LEU A 241 -14.90 -20.14 21.82
CA LEU A 241 -14.97 -21.60 21.83
C LEU A 241 -13.72 -22.20 22.44
#